data_72f7d59c3ea16ecfd02ced7921658dd7
#
_entry.id   72f7d59c3ea16ecfd02ced7921658dd7
#
_cell.length_a   1.000
_cell.length_b   1.000
_cell.length_c   1.000
_cell.angle_alpha   90.00
_cell.angle_beta   90.00
_cell.angle_gamma   90.00
#
_symmetry.space_group_name_H-M   'P 1'
#
loop_
_entity.id
_entity.type
_entity.pdbx_description
1 polymer ?
#
loop_
_entity_poly.entity_id
_entity_poly.type
_entity_poly.pdbx_seq_one_letter_code
_entity_poly.pdbx_strand_id
1 'polypeptide(L)'
;MHCPFCGHDDTRVVDSRLASEGDQVRRRRECLSPTCKERFSTFEYAIFNMPLVKKSRGEQQPFNEHKLRAGLMRATQKRPVDAKAIDSAVLQIQKRILNSDKSEVTSSQIGEYVMEELRTLDDVAYIRFASVYRDFNDIGEFIDAIEGLENSPSTEFRKRQFKLPGSD
;
A
#
# COMPACT_ATOMS: atom_id res chain seq x y z
N MET A 1 -6.24 25.37 -15.78
CA MET A 1 -5.27 25.22 -14.68
C MET A 1 -4.27 26.36 -14.77
N HIS A 2 -4.10 27.11 -13.70
CA HIS A 2 -3.19 28.27 -13.69
C HIS A 2 -1.74 27.86 -13.90
N CYS A 3 -0.96 28.74 -14.53
CA CYS A 3 0.47 28.55 -14.68
C CYS A 3 1.19 28.75 -13.34
N PRO A 4 2.00 27.78 -12.85
CA PRO A 4 2.69 27.91 -11.57
C PRO A 4 3.81 28.96 -11.57
N PHE A 5 4.22 29.45 -12.73
CA PHE A 5 5.30 30.45 -12.85
C PHE A 5 4.80 31.89 -12.90
N CYS A 6 3.68 32.15 -13.59
CA CYS A 6 3.18 33.51 -13.78
C CYS A 6 1.73 33.73 -13.34
N GLY A 7 1.05 32.68 -12.89
CA GLY A 7 -0.34 32.76 -12.46
C GLY A 7 -1.39 32.90 -13.56
N HIS A 8 -0.97 32.93 -14.86
CA HIS A 8 -1.90 33.07 -15.99
C HIS A 8 -2.94 31.92 -15.97
N ASP A 9 -4.20 32.26 -16.23
CA ASP A 9 -5.35 31.36 -16.05
C ASP A 9 -5.34 30.15 -16.96
N ASP A 10 -4.80 30.31 -18.19
CA ASP A 10 -4.87 29.29 -19.22
C ASP A 10 -3.53 28.63 -19.53
N THR A 11 -3.59 27.31 -19.63
CA THR A 11 -2.50 26.44 -20.06
C THR A 11 -3.04 25.38 -21.01
N ARG A 12 -2.29 25.04 -22.05
CA ARG A 12 -2.65 23.92 -22.96
C ARG A 12 -1.86 22.66 -22.63
N VAL A 13 -2.45 21.51 -22.87
CA VAL A 13 -1.75 20.22 -22.83
C VAL A 13 -1.07 20.00 -24.17
N VAL A 14 0.25 19.81 -24.14
CA VAL A 14 1.06 19.57 -25.35
C VAL A 14 1.43 18.10 -25.53
N ASP A 15 1.40 17.31 -24.44
CA ASP A 15 1.66 15.87 -24.46
C ASP A 15 0.96 15.19 -23.29
N SER A 16 0.50 13.95 -23.48
CA SER A 16 -0.09 13.09 -22.46
C SER A 16 0.43 11.68 -22.60
N ARG A 17 0.94 11.10 -21.52
CA ARG A 17 1.45 9.73 -21.49
C ARG A 17 1.05 9.03 -20.20
N LEU A 18 0.82 7.72 -20.30
CA LEU A 18 0.70 6.87 -19.12
C LEU A 18 2.04 6.83 -18.38
N ALA A 19 1.98 6.88 -17.07
CA ALA A 19 3.10 6.77 -16.15
C ALA A 19 2.77 5.74 -15.07
N SER A 20 3.78 5.28 -14.31
CA SER A 20 3.59 4.33 -13.22
C SER A 20 2.78 3.10 -13.62
N GLU A 21 3.21 2.42 -14.70
CA GLU A 21 2.58 1.18 -15.21
C GLU A 21 1.08 1.34 -15.57
N GLY A 22 0.60 2.58 -15.80
CA GLY A 22 -0.78 2.88 -16.19
C GLY A 22 -1.64 3.48 -15.08
N ASP A 23 -1.15 3.57 -13.85
CA ASP A 23 -1.91 4.10 -12.72
C ASP A 23 -2.01 5.64 -12.70
N GLN A 24 -1.23 6.32 -13.53
CA GLN A 24 -1.19 7.78 -13.61
C GLN A 24 -1.13 8.25 -15.05
N VAL A 25 -1.65 9.45 -15.30
CA VAL A 25 -1.46 10.17 -16.56
C VAL A 25 -0.57 11.38 -16.30
N ARG A 26 0.62 11.37 -16.91
CA ARG A 26 1.48 12.55 -16.94
C ARG A 26 1.06 13.44 -18.09
N ARG A 27 0.75 14.71 -17.82
CA ARG A 27 0.46 15.71 -18.85
C ARG A 27 1.54 16.78 -18.85
N ARG A 28 2.15 17.03 -19.99
CA ARG A 28 3.02 18.18 -20.20
C ARG A 28 2.18 19.36 -20.67
N ARG A 29 2.25 20.46 -19.93
CA ARG A 29 1.49 21.68 -20.17
C ARG A 29 2.41 22.83 -20.59
N GLU A 30 1.86 23.77 -21.35
CA GLU A 30 2.51 25.01 -21.76
C GLU A 30 1.61 26.20 -21.42
N CYS A 31 2.19 27.23 -20.83
CA CYS A 31 1.49 28.46 -20.53
C CYS A 31 1.12 29.22 -21.81
N LEU A 32 -0.10 29.73 -21.89
CA LEU A 32 -0.57 30.51 -23.04
C LEU A 32 -0.24 32.01 -22.94
N SER A 33 0.30 32.48 -21.82
CA SER A 33 0.75 33.86 -21.69
C SER A 33 1.86 34.15 -22.72
N PRO A 34 1.74 35.25 -23.51
CA PRO A 34 2.74 35.61 -24.49
C PRO A 34 4.14 35.86 -23.90
N THR A 35 4.19 36.30 -22.64
CA THR A 35 5.42 36.66 -21.93
C THR A 35 6.05 35.52 -21.16
N CYS A 36 5.29 34.44 -20.86
CA CYS A 36 5.77 33.34 -20.02
C CYS A 36 6.18 32.11 -20.86
N LYS A 37 5.23 31.48 -21.54
CA LYS A 37 5.41 30.28 -22.37
C LYS A 37 6.13 29.11 -21.69
N GLU A 38 6.24 29.13 -20.36
CA GLU A 38 6.89 28.08 -19.57
C GLU A 38 6.14 26.75 -19.67
N ARG A 39 6.90 25.65 -19.61
CA ARG A 39 6.38 24.29 -19.66
C ARG A 39 6.56 23.60 -18.31
N PHE A 40 5.51 22.88 -17.89
CA PHE A 40 5.51 22.11 -16.66
C PHE A 40 4.74 20.78 -16.84
N SER A 41 4.94 19.85 -15.92
CA SER A 41 4.23 18.58 -15.92
C SER A 41 3.23 18.54 -14.78
N THR A 42 2.07 17.94 -15.07
CA THR A 42 1.06 17.59 -14.06
C THR A 42 0.81 16.09 -14.11
N PHE A 43 0.35 15.53 -12.98
CA PHE A 43 -0.05 14.15 -12.89
C PHE A 43 -1.52 14.08 -12.51
N GLU A 44 -2.26 13.22 -13.20
CA GLU A 44 -3.60 12.78 -12.79
C GLU A 44 -3.50 11.38 -12.25
N TYR A 45 -4.15 11.13 -11.12
CA TYR A 45 -4.29 9.82 -10.51
C TYR A 45 -5.66 9.69 -9.87
N ALA A 46 -6.13 8.47 -9.71
CA ALA A 46 -7.42 8.22 -9.06
C ALA A 46 -7.32 8.54 -7.56
N ILE A 47 -8.26 9.34 -7.06
CA ILE A 47 -8.44 9.58 -5.63
C ILE A 47 -9.64 8.73 -5.18
N PHE A 48 -9.40 7.83 -4.24
CA PHE A 48 -10.45 7.01 -3.66
C PHE A 48 -11.00 7.69 -2.40
N ASN A 49 -12.33 7.78 -2.32
CA ASN A 49 -13.00 8.18 -1.10
C ASN A 49 -13.00 7.01 -0.11
N MET A 50 -11.95 6.93 0.69
CA MET A 50 -11.79 5.88 1.68
C MET A 50 -12.80 6.07 2.83
N PRO A 51 -13.37 4.98 3.39
CA PRO A 51 -14.26 5.06 4.53
C PRO A 51 -13.54 5.55 5.79
N LEU A 52 -14.31 6.01 6.77
CA LEU A 52 -13.75 6.39 8.07
C LEU A 52 -13.25 5.14 8.82
N VAL A 53 -12.17 5.30 9.54
CA VAL A 53 -11.60 4.24 10.38
C VAL A 53 -12.08 4.38 11.82
N LYS A 54 -12.84 3.40 12.29
CA LYS A 54 -13.29 3.32 13.67
C LYS A 54 -12.23 2.64 14.54
N LYS A 55 -11.77 3.35 15.57
CA LYS A 55 -10.84 2.83 16.56
C LYS A 55 -11.55 2.00 17.62
N SER A 56 -10.79 1.17 18.38
CA SER A 56 -11.32 0.34 19.46
C SER A 56 -12.07 1.13 20.55
N ARG A 57 -11.70 2.41 20.75
CA ARG A 57 -12.38 3.32 21.69
C ARG A 57 -13.58 4.05 21.10
N GLY A 58 -14.00 3.73 19.87
CA GLY A 58 -15.15 4.34 19.20
C GLY A 58 -14.85 5.61 18.42
N GLU A 59 -13.66 6.15 18.50
CA GLU A 59 -13.23 7.33 17.72
C GLU A 59 -13.19 7.02 16.22
N GLN A 60 -13.66 7.94 15.40
CA GLN A 60 -13.59 7.86 13.95
C GLN A 60 -12.47 8.79 13.43
N GLN A 61 -11.66 8.28 12.53
CA GLN A 61 -10.57 9.03 11.91
C GLN A 61 -10.56 8.77 10.40
N PRO A 62 -10.13 9.74 9.57
CA PRO A 62 -9.89 9.48 8.16
C PRO A 62 -8.88 8.35 7.97
N PHE A 63 -9.08 7.54 6.93
CA PHE A 63 -8.07 6.56 6.53
C PHE A 63 -6.76 7.26 6.19
N ASN A 64 -5.65 6.72 6.66
CA ASN A 64 -4.33 7.30 6.45
C ASN A 64 -3.40 6.26 5.82
N GLU A 65 -3.18 6.40 4.50
CA GLU A 65 -2.29 5.52 3.74
C GLU A 65 -0.85 5.54 4.28
N HIS A 66 -0.33 6.71 4.70
CA HIS A 66 1.03 6.79 5.24
C HIS A 66 1.21 5.94 6.50
N LYS A 67 0.18 5.87 7.37
CA LYS A 67 0.21 4.99 8.54
C LYS A 67 0.21 3.51 8.14
N LEU A 68 -0.60 3.14 7.14
CA LEU A 68 -0.63 1.78 6.61
C LEU A 68 0.74 1.39 6.04
N ARG A 69 1.27 2.21 5.15
CA ARG A 69 2.59 2.04 4.53
C ARG A 69 3.71 1.93 5.58
N ALA A 70 3.74 2.84 6.54
CA ALA A 70 4.73 2.82 7.63
C ALA A 70 4.65 1.53 8.46
N GLY A 71 3.46 0.99 8.69
CA GLY A 71 3.26 -0.29 9.36
C GLY A 71 3.88 -1.46 8.59
N LEU A 72 3.59 -1.55 7.28
CA LEU A 72 4.17 -2.56 6.39
C LEU A 72 5.69 -2.45 6.32
N MET A 73 6.23 -1.24 6.11
CA MET A 73 7.68 -0.99 6.06
C MET A 73 8.39 -1.39 7.35
N ARG A 74 7.79 -1.11 8.50
CA ARG A 74 8.35 -1.50 9.81
C ARG A 74 8.40 -3.01 9.97
N ALA A 75 7.33 -3.71 9.59
CA ALA A 75 7.26 -5.16 9.65
C ALA A 75 8.30 -5.82 8.74
N THR A 76 8.48 -5.29 7.52
CA THR A 76 9.40 -5.81 6.49
C THR A 76 10.84 -5.31 6.62
N GLN A 77 11.17 -4.52 7.66
CA GLN A 77 12.51 -3.97 7.83
C GLN A 77 13.58 -5.07 7.89
N LYS A 78 14.63 -4.94 7.06
CA LYS A 78 15.71 -5.93 6.88
C LYS A 78 15.22 -7.29 6.34
N ARG A 79 14.06 -7.31 5.67
CA ARG A 79 13.57 -8.48 4.94
C ARG A 79 13.73 -8.25 3.43
N PRO A 80 13.85 -9.31 2.62
CA PRO A 80 13.99 -9.21 1.17
C PRO A 80 12.65 -8.89 0.48
N VAL A 81 11.98 -7.86 0.93
CA VAL A 81 10.73 -7.34 0.38
C VAL A 81 11.02 -5.98 -0.25
N ASP A 82 10.80 -5.86 -1.55
CA ASP A 82 11.07 -4.63 -2.27
C ASP A 82 9.96 -3.58 -2.11
N ALA A 83 10.25 -2.34 -2.53
CA ALA A 83 9.29 -1.25 -2.43
C ALA A 83 8.04 -1.49 -3.28
N LYS A 84 8.16 -2.15 -4.44
CA LYS A 84 7.03 -2.46 -5.31
C LYS A 84 6.06 -3.45 -4.67
N ALA A 85 6.57 -4.44 -3.94
CA ALA A 85 5.74 -5.39 -3.20
C ALA A 85 4.95 -4.68 -2.09
N ILE A 86 5.56 -3.70 -1.40
CA ILE A 86 4.87 -2.87 -0.41
C ILE A 86 3.80 -2.00 -1.06
N ASP A 87 4.10 -1.37 -2.22
CA ASP A 87 3.13 -0.58 -2.97
C ASP A 87 1.92 -1.42 -3.40
N SER A 88 2.18 -2.63 -3.90
CA SER A 88 1.13 -3.59 -4.27
C SER A 88 0.27 -3.98 -3.07
N ALA A 89 0.88 -4.28 -1.92
CA ALA A 89 0.16 -4.63 -0.70
C ALA A 89 -0.75 -3.49 -0.22
N VAL A 90 -0.24 -2.25 -0.22
CA VAL A 90 -1.04 -1.06 0.11
C VAL A 90 -2.25 -0.95 -0.80
N LEU A 91 -2.06 -1.09 -2.11
CA LEU A 91 -3.13 -1.01 -3.09
C LEU A 91 -4.17 -2.14 -2.91
N GLN A 92 -3.74 -3.38 -2.63
CA GLN A 92 -4.66 -4.50 -2.39
C GLN A 92 -5.50 -4.26 -1.12
N ILE A 93 -4.89 -3.78 -0.04
CA ILE A 93 -5.61 -3.45 1.18
C ILE A 93 -6.63 -2.33 0.93
N GLN A 94 -6.25 -1.27 0.22
CA GLN A 94 -7.18 -0.19 -0.16
C GLN A 94 -8.35 -0.70 -0.99
N LYS A 95 -8.11 -1.56 -1.98
CA LYS A 95 -9.16 -2.20 -2.78
C LYS A 95 -10.13 -3.01 -1.93
N ARG A 96 -9.63 -3.78 -0.95
CA ARG A 96 -10.47 -4.57 -0.03
C ARG A 96 -11.34 -3.67 0.85
N ILE A 97 -10.76 -2.57 1.36
CA ILE A 97 -11.52 -1.59 2.16
C ILE A 97 -12.64 -0.96 1.33
N LEU A 98 -12.36 -0.57 0.09
CA LEU A 98 -13.35 0.04 -0.81
C LEU A 98 -14.46 -0.94 -1.20
N ASN A 99 -14.10 -2.21 -1.45
CA ASN A 99 -15.06 -3.25 -1.85
C ASN A 99 -15.91 -3.77 -0.67
N SER A 100 -15.64 -3.33 0.55
CA SER A 100 -16.44 -3.75 1.71
C SER A 100 -17.82 -3.10 1.77
N ASP A 101 -18.15 -2.18 0.85
CA ASP A 101 -19.40 -1.41 0.77
C ASP A 101 -19.86 -0.77 2.10
N LYS A 102 -18.94 -0.59 3.03
CA LYS A 102 -19.18 -0.02 4.35
C LYS A 102 -18.74 1.43 4.38
N SER A 103 -19.55 2.28 4.98
CA SER A 103 -19.19 3.67 5.28
C SER A 103 -18.06 3.78 6.31
N GLU A 104 -17.84 2.73 7.09
CA GLU A 104 -16.82 2.63 8.14
C GLU A 104 -16.09 1.30 8.07
N VAL A 105 -14.80 1.32 8.37
CA VAL A 105 -13.95 0.15 8.56
C VAL A 105 -13.30 0.21 9.94
N THR A 106 -13.22 -0.91 10.64
CA THR A 106 -12.53 -0.93 11.95
C THR A 106 -11.02 -1.02 11.77
N SER A 107 -10.27 -0.47 12.74
CA SER A 107 -8.81 -0.65 12.77
C SER A 107 -8.42 -2.12 12.85
N SER A 108 -9.27 -2.96 13.47
CA SER A 108 -9.09 -4.41 13.53
C SER A 108 -9.19 -5.05 12.14
N GLN A 109 -10.20 -4.71 11.36
CA GLN A 109 -10.32 -5.22 9.97
C GLN A 109 -9.13 -4.83 9.10
N ILE A 110 -8.65 -3.57 9.23
CA ILE A 110 -7.46 -3.15 8.50
C ILE A 110 -6.24 -3.97 8.91
N GLY A 111 -6.08 -4.24 10.20
CA GLY A 111 -5.00 -5.07 10.70
C GLY A 111 -5.04 -6.51 10.19
N GLU A 112 -6.22 -7.11 10.10
CA GLU A 112 -6.39 -8.44 9.47
C GLU A 112 -5.95 -8.41 8.00
N TYR A 113 -6.36 -7.39 7.24
CA TYR A 113 -5.92 -7.25 5.85
C TYR A 113 -4.39 -7.09 5.73
N VAL A 114 -3.77 -6.33 6.65
CA VAL A 114 -2.30 -6.20 6.70
C VAL A 114 -1.64 -7.55 6.98
N MET A 115 -2.17 -8.32 7.93
CA MET A 115 -1.64 -9.65 8.27
C MET A 115 -1.75 -10.62 7.09
N GLU A 116 -2.87 -10.63 6.37
CA GLU A 116 -3.05 -11.46 5.19
C GLU A 116 -2.04 -11.11 4.09
N GLU A 117 -1.82 -9.82 3.81
CA GLU A 117 -0.81 -9.40 2.84
C GLU A 117 0.61 -9.75 3.29
N LEU A 118 0.97 -9.49 4.56
CA LEU A 118 2.28 -9.82 5.09
C LEU A 118 2.57 -11.32 5.05
N ARG A 119 1.57 -12.17 5.28
CA ARG A 119 1.68 -13.62 5.17
C ARG A 119 2.09 -14.07 3.76
N THR A 120 1.67 -13.35 2.72
CA THR A 120 2.08 -13.65 1.35
C THR A 120 3.47 -13.14 1.01
N LEU A 121 3.91 -12.06 1.67
CA LEU A 121 5.18 -11.40 1.41
C LEU A 121 6.35 -12.04 2.16
N ASP A 122 6.21 -12.23 3.48
CA ASP A 122 7.30 -12.70 4.35
C ASP A 122 6.78 -13.12 5.72
N ASP A 123 7.01 -14.40 6.10
CA ASP A 123 6.52 -14.97 7.35
C ASP A 123 7.07 -14.25 8.59
N VAL A 124 8.33 -13.80 8.55
CA VAL A 124 8.94 -13.06 9.67
C VAL A 124 8.30 -11.67 9.81
N ALA A 125 8.00 -11.01 8.69
CA ALA A 125 7.29 -9.73 8.72
C ALA A 125 5.87 -9.89 9.28
N TYR A 126 5.17 -10.99 8.92
CA TYR A 126 3.88 -11.33 9.49
C TYR A 126 3.96 -11.46 11.02
N ILE A 127 4.91 -12.28 11.54
CA ILE A 127 5.09 -12.49 12.98
C ILE A 127 5.41 -11.19 13.72
N ARG A 128 6.28 -10.34 13.17
CA ARG A 128 6.59 -9.03 13.74
C ARG A 128 5.37 -8.12 13.83
N PHE A 129 4.53 -8.11 12.81
CA PHE A 129 3.32 -7.33 12.83
C PHE A 129 2.32 -7.91 13.82
N ALA A 130 2.11 -9.24 13.79
CA ALA A 130 1.21 -9.94 14.70
C ALA A 130 1.59 -9.72 16.17
N SER A 131 2.90 -9.73 16.51
CA SER A 131 3.37 -9.53 17.90
C SER A 131 3.02 -8.16 18.49
N VAL A 132 2.77 -7.16 17.65
CA VAL A 132 2.37 -5.81 18.09
C VAL A 132 0.87 -5.60 17.95
N TYR A 133 0.26 -6.28 16.99
CA TYR A 133 -1.13 -6.04 16.60
C TYR A 133 -2.10 -6.96 17.37
N ARG A 134 -1.74 -8.23 17.58
CA ARG A 134 -2.50 -9.18 18.39
C ARG A 134 -2.06 -9.04 19.85
N ASP A 135 -3.03 -8.85 20.74
CA ASP A 135 -2.80 -8.97 22.18
C ASP A 135 -2.70 -10.47 22.52
N PHE A 136 -1.49 -11.03 22.40
CA PHE A 136 -1.22 -12.38 22.86
C PHE A 136 -1.25 -12.42 24.38
N ASN A 137 -2.09 -13.28 24.97
CA ASN A 137 -2.21 -13.41 26.41
C ASN A 137 -1.03 -14.17 27.02
N ASP A 138 -0.44 -15.09 26.25
CA ASP A 138 0.70 -15.89 26.68
C ASP A 138 1.60 -16.31 25.52
N ILE A 139 2.69 -16.99 25.85
CA ILE A 139 3.66 -17.50 24.87
C ILE A 139 3.05 -18.63 24.03
N GLY A 140 2.09 -19.40 24.56
CA GLY A 140 1.44 -20.50 23.85
C GLY A 140 0.68 -19.98 22.62
N GLU A 141 -0.16 -18.96 22.79
CA GLU A 141 -0.88 -18.32 21.67
C GLU A 141 0.08 -17.78 20.58
N PHE A 142 1.25 -17.30 20.98
CA PHE A 142 2.27 -16.84 20.04
C PHE A 142 2.90 -18.00 19.27
N ILE A 143 3.18 -19.14 19.95
CA ILE A 143 3.71 -20.35 19.34
C ILE A 143 2.68 -20.94 18.35
N ASP A 144 1.41 -21.02 18.74
CA ASP A 144 0.32 -21.52 17.88
C ASP A 144 0.21 -20.68 16.60
N ALA A 145 0.42 -19.37 16.69
CA ALA A 145 0.44 -18.50 15.51
C ALA A 145 1.61 -18.80 14.57
N ILE A 146 2.77 -19.20 15.10
CA ILE A 146 3.95 -19.59 14.30
C ILE A 146 3.72 -20.96 13.67
N GLU A 147 3.24 -21.95 14.43
CA GLU A 147 2.94 -23.29 13.93
C GLU A 147 1.86 -23.26 12.82
N GLY A 148 0.89 -22.36 12.94
CA GLY A 148 -0.11 -22.11 11.92
C GLY A 148 0.49 -21.59 10.60
N LEU A 149 1.66 -20.94 10.62
CA LEU A 149 2.40 -20.55 9.41
C LEU A 149 3.14 -21.72 8.78
N GLU A 150 3.78 -22.56 9.58
CA GLU A 150 4.51 -23.76 9.10
C GLU A 150 3.57 -24.73 8.40
N ASN A 151 2.38 -24.92 8.93
CA ASN A 151 1.35 -25.79 8.36
C ASN A 151 0.68 -25.24 7.09
N SER A 152 0.83 -23.93 6.80
CA SER A 152 0.30 -23.27 5.61
C SER A 152 1.33 -22.32 5.02
N PRO A 153 2.48 -22.81 4.52
CA PRO A 153 3.57 -21.97 4.04
C PRO A 153 3.14 -21.06 2.90
N SER A 154 3.67 -19.85 2.89
CA SER A 154 3.42 -18.86 1.83
C SER A 154 3.81 -19.41 0.45
N THR A 155 3.16 -18.88 -0.59
CA THR A 155 3.43 -19.30 -1.99
C THR A 155 4.90 -19.06 -2.40
N GLU A 156 5.55 -18.06 -1.80
CA GLU A 156 6.97 -17.74 -2.00
C GLU A 156 7.90 -18.78 -1.33
N PHE A 157 7.54 -19.26 -0.14
CA PHE A 157 8.30 -20.29 0.56
C PHE A 157 8.27 -21.59 -0.24
N ARG A 158 7.10 -21.97 -0.80
CA ARG A 158 6.98 -23.13 -1.70
C ARG A 158 7.87 -23.01 -2.92
N LYS A 159 7.96 -21.81 -3.55
CA LYS A 159 8.84 -21.59 -4.72
C LYS A 159 10.34 -21.72 -4.38
N ARG A 160 10.76 -21.39 -3.15
CA ARG A 160 12.16 -21.51 -2.72
C ARG A 160 12.55 -22.96 -2.39
N GLN A 161 11.64 -23.76 -1.84
CA GLN A 161 11.89 -25.19 -1.57
C GLN A 161 12.11 -26.02 -2.85
N PHE A 162 11.55 -25.62 -3.99
CA PHE A 162 11.74 -26.29 -5.27
C PHE A 162 13.04 -25.94 -6.01
N LYS A 163 13.87 -25.06 -5.46
CA LYS A 163 15.22 -24.75 -5.96
C LYS A 163 16.29 -25.36 -5.06
N LEU A 164 16.33 -26.68 -4.95
CA LEU A 164 17.51 -27.38 -4.47
C LEU A 164 18.54 -27.37 -5.60
N PRO A 165 19.79 -26.92 -5.39
CA PRO A 165 20.85 -27.09 -6.37
C PRO A 165 21.29 -28.55 -6.33
N GLY A 166 21.14 -29.27 -7.45
CA GLY A 166 21.78 -30.59 -7.66
C GLY A 166 20.81 -31.68 -8.07
N SER A 167 20.47 -31.70 -9.34
CA SER A 167 20.30 -32.95 -10.12
C SER A 167 20.62 -32.56 -11.57
N ASP A 168 21.91 -32.74 -11.91
CA ASP A 168 22.31 -33.00 -13.30
C ASP A 168 21.75 -34.32 -13.77
#